data_a6896c955a758945635af1ee7b75997b
#
_entry.id   a6896c955a758945635af1ee7b75997b
#
_cell.length_a   1.000
_cell.length_b   1.000
_cell.length_c   1.000
_cell.angle_alpha   90.00
_cell.angle_beta   90.00
_cell.angle_gamma   90.00
#
_symmetry.space_group_name_H-M   'P 1'
#
loop_
_entity.id
_entity.type
_entity.pdbx_description
1 polymer ?
#
loop_
_entity_poly.entity_id
_entity_poly.type
_entity_poly.pdbx_seq_one_letter_code
_entity_poly.pdbx_strand_id
1 'polypeptide(L)'
;MDRRGFLKCAAALGAGAFAWGCQAARPSGVARASRPWPPTTPPSPSAGQAQAAQTDGHFVRQAQHYTRLGGRRVRCEICPKKCEVGDRERGFCGARENHAGAYHTLVYGRACSVNIDPVEKKPFFHFLPGSLALSFAAAGCNLACKNCQNWEISQVRPEQVEAAWMPPERLAAEARARRIPIVAGTYSEPVTFFEYMDATAVEGRKQGVRTVMISAGFINPEPMKQLCAHLDAIKIDLKSMRNAFYRDNCAGELQPVLDAIEVAHRHARWLEVVYLVIPTLNDKVAEVRDCARWMKRHVGPDVPLHFTRFQPMYRLKNLPPTPTETLVRCRNAALAEGLHYVYTGNVPGDPGENTYCHHCGKMLIERRGYEVRRNEITGGKCRFCATPIPGIWS
;
A
#
# COMPACT_ATOMS: atom_id res chain seq x y z
N MET A 1 22.01 -8.64 2.91
CA MET A 1 21.79 -8.85 4.35
C MET A 1 20.38 -9.37 4.52
N ASP A 2 20.22 -10.57 5.03
CA ASP A 2 18.94 -11.27 5.21
C ASP A 2 18.14 -10.58 6.33
N ARG A 3 16.81 -10.47 6.16
CA ARG A 3 15.89 -9.95 7.20
C ARG A 3 15.97 -10.71 8.53
N ARG A 4 16.46 -11.95 8.52
CA ARG A 4 16.74 -12.74 9.74
C ARG A 4 17.93 -12.22 10.54
N GLY A 5 18.88 -11.56 9.92
CA GLY A 5 20.01 -10.94 10.61
C GLY A 5 19.63 -9.69 11.42
N PHE A 6 18.55 -9.01 11.02
CA PHE A 6 18.09 -7.79 11.71
C PHE A 6 17.33 -8.10 13.02
N LEU A 7 16.72 -9.28 13.12
CA LEU A 7 16.01 -9.73 14.32
C LEU A 7 16.91 -10.39 15.37
N LYS A 8 18.13 -10.83 15.01
CA LYS A 8 19.05 -11.50 15.94
C LYS A 8 19.93 -10.53 16.77
N CYS A 9 20.01 -9.26 16.42
CA CYS A 9 20.76 -8.26 17.21
C CYS A 9 20.01 -7.72 18.45
N ALA A 10 18.79 -8.13 18.71
CA ALA A 10 17.99 -7.64 19.84
C ALA A 10 17.95 -8.59 21.06
N ALA A 11 18.62 -9.74 21.02
CA ALA A 11 18.50 -10.79 22.05
C ALA A 11 19.83 -11.22 22.68
N ALA A 12 20.88 -10.38 22.73
CA ALA A 12 22.11 -10.69 23.43
C ALA A 12 22.66 -9.47 24.19
N LEU A 13 22.17 -9.27 25.40
CA LEU A 13 22.82 -8.47 26.44
C LEU A 13 22.65 -9.20 27.77
N GLY A 14 23.63 -10.02 28.07
CA GLY A 14 23.92 -10.60 29.37
C GLY A 14 25.40 -10.89 29.47
N ALA A 15 26.09 -10.03 30.25
CA ALA A 15 27.39 -10.20 30.91
C ALA A 15 28.67 -10.44 30.07
N GLY A 16 29.63 -9.53 30.21
CA GLY A 16 31.07 -9.78 29.98
C GLY A 16 31.82 -8.63 29.30
N ALA A 17 32.52 -7.82 30.07
CA ALA A 17 33.36 -6.72 29.63
C ALA A 17 34.50 -7.14 28.70
N PHE A 18 34.78 -6.36 27.65
CA PHE A 18 36.09 -5.80 27.31
C PHE A 18 35.93 -4.71 26.24
N ALA A 19 36.61 -3.60 26.50
CA ALA A 19 36.58 -2.37 25.74
C ALA A 19 37.28 -2.49 24.37
N TRP A 20 36.70 -1.86 23.31
CA TRP A 20 37.43 -1.01 22.36
C TRP A 20 36.40 -0.09 21.64
N GLY A 21 36.73 1.20 21.66
CA GLY A 21 35.80 2.25 21.33
C GLY A 21 35.49 2.37 19.82
N CYS A 22 34.24 2.55 19.56
CA CYS A 22 33.74 3.33 18.45
C CYS A 22 32.66 4.27 18.99
N GLN A 23 33.06 5.54 19.21
CA GLN A 23 32.12 6.60 19.51
C GLN A 23 31.30 6.93 18.27
N ALA A 24 30.10 6.34 18.18
CA ALA A 24 29.06 6.81 17.29
C ALA A 24 28.23 7.84 18.06
N ALA A 25 28.26 9.10 17.61
CA ALA A 25 27.44 10.18 18.13
C ALA A 25 25.96 9.80 18.12
N ARG A 26 25.29 9.93 19.25
CA ARG A 26 23.84 9.76 19.39
C ARG A 26 23.15 10.98 18.79
N PRO A 27 22.23 10.82 17.82
CA PRO A 27 21.30 11.89 17.49
C PRO A 27 20.26 11.97 18.60
N SER A 28 20.13 13.15 19.20
CA SER A 28 19.10 13.50 20.16
C SER A 28 17.73 13.54 19.46
N GLY A 29 16.75 12.81 20.01
CA GLY A 29 15.35 13.17 19.85
C GLY A 29 14.51 12.45 18.78
N VAL A 30 14.80 11.19 18.44
CA VAL A 30 13.84 10.37 17.68
C VAL A 30 13.25 9.31 18.60
N ALA A 31 11.95 9.44 18.89
CA ALA A 31 11.19 8.44 19.62
C ALA A 31 11.34 7.08 18.93
N ARG A 32 11.77 6.07 19.68
CA ARG A 32 11.86 4.67 19.19
C ARG A 32 10.49 4.17 18.73
N ALA A 33 10.21 4.29 17.44
CA ALA A 33 9.04 3.70 16.80
C ALA A 33 9.38 2.27 16.37
N SER A 34 9.51 1.35 17.30
CA SER A 34 9.53 -0.10 17.01
C SER A 34 9.25 -0.90 18.27
N ARG A 35 8.00 -0.78 18.77
CA ARG A 35 7.41 -1.86 19.55
C ARG A 35 6.39 -2.54 18.64
N PRO A 36 6.47 -3.86 18.45
CA PRO A 36 5.33 -4.60 17.91
C PRO A 36 4.12 -4.30 18.78
N TRP A 37 2.95 -4.24 18.15
CA TRP A 37 1.68 -4.14 18.85
C TRP A 37 1.63 -5.24 19.91
N PRO A 38 1.30 -4.94 21.19
CA PRO A 38 1.17 -5.98 22.19
C PRO A 38 0.12 -6.97 21.70
N PRO A 39 0.44 -8.28 21.68
CA PRO A 39 -0.57 -9.28 21.39
C PRO A 39 -1.69 -9.09 22.43
N THR A 40 -2.90 -8.79 21.95
CA THR A 40 -4.08 -8.95 22.78
C THR A 40 -4.19 -10.45 23.02
N THR A 41 -3.83 -10.91 24.21
CA THR A 41 -3.94 -12.31 24.60
C THR A 41 -5.37 -12.78 24.27
N PRO A 42 -5.54 -13.76 23.37
CA PRO A 42 -6.84 -14.39 23.23
C PRO A 42 -7.11 -15.14 24.54
N PRO A 43 -8.35 -15.24 24.99
CA PRO A 43 -8.70 -16.08 26.12
C PRO A 43 -8.27 -17.52 25.83
N SER A 44 -7.72 -18.17 26.85
CA SER A 44 -7.18 -19.55 26.79
C SER A 44 -8.17 -20.51 26.12
N PRO A 45 -7.68 -21.41 25.23
CA PRO A 45 -8.54 -22.37 24.55
C PRO A 45 -8.92 -23.51 25.49
N SER A 46 -10.06 -23.35 26.16
CA SER A 46 -10.71 -24.44 26.88
C SER A 46 -12.23 -24.25 26.84
N ALA A 47 -12.81 -24.47 25.71
CA ALA A 47 -14.20 -24.85 25.44
C ALA A 47 -14.40 -24.82 23.93
N GLY A 48 -14.43 -26.00 23.38
CA GLY A 48 -14.49 -26.40 22.00
C GLY A 48 -15.17 -25.53 20.95
N GLN A 49 -15.10 -26.03 19.82
CA GLN A 49 -15.59 -25.66 18.48
C GLN A 49 -16.84 -24.74 18.36
N ALA A 50 -17.68 -24.61 19.37
CA ALA A 50 -18.84 -23.72 19.39
C ALA A 50 -18.49 -22.23 19.67
N GLN A 51 -17.40 -21.97 20.43
CA GLN A 51 -16.93 -20.59 20.70
C GLN A 51 -16.14 -20.00 19.51
N ALA A 52 -15.46 -20.82 18.73
CA ALA A 52 -14.77 -20.35 17.51
C ALA A 52 -15.77 -19.82 16.46
N ALA A 53 -16.93 -20.43 16.31
CA ALA A 53 -17.97 -19.99 15.38
C ALA A 53 -18.64 -18.67 15.83
N GLN A 54 -18.75 -18.41 17.14
CA GLN A 54 -19.27 -17.15 17.69
C GLN A 54 -18.24 -16.02 17.65
N THR A 55 -16.95 -16.31 17.81
CA THR A 55 -15.87 -15.30 17.72
C THR A 55 -15.59 -14.82 16.31
N ASP A 56 -15.89 -15.58 15.27
CA ASP A 56 -15.71 -15.16 13.88
C ASP A 56 -16.89 -14.33 13.32
N GLY A 57 -18.07 -14.40 13.93
CA GLY A 57 -19.27 -13.68 13.48
C GLY A 57 -19.12 -12.15 13.49
N HIS A 58 -18.30 -11.60 14.37
CA HIS A 58 -18.08 -10.14 14.42
C HIS A 58 -17.21 -9.60 13.26
N PHE A 59 -16.46 -10.44 12.55
CA PHE A 59 -15.72 -10.07 11.35
C PHE A 59 -16.58 -10.09 10.08
N VAL A 60 -17.79 -10.67 10.15
CA VAL A 60 -18.67 -10.84 9.01
C VAL A 60 -19.60 -9.63 8.88
N ARG A 61 -19.68 -9.07 7.67
CA ARG A 61 -20.63 -8.02 7.30
C ARG A 61 -21.22 -8.31 5.93
N GLN A 62 -22.43 -7.81 5.69
CA GLN A 62 -22.99 -7.86 4.35
C GLN A 62 -22.07 -7.11 3.39
N ALA A 63 -21.73 -7.74 2.27
CA ALA A 63 -20.89 -7.16 1.25
C ALA A 63 -21.64 -6.09 0.45
N GLN A 64 -20.90 -5.11 -0.05
CA GLN A 64 -21.36 -4.15 -1.05
C GLN A 64 -20.96 -4.62 -2.46
N HIS A 65 -21.50 -3.97 -3.50
CA HIS A 65 -21.15 -4.22 -4.89
C HIS A 65 -21.21 -5.70 -5.30
N TYR A 66 -22.39 -6.28 -5.22
CA TYR A 66 -22.67 -7.59 -5.79
C TYR A 66 -24.08 -7.64 -6.38
N THR A 67 -24.28 -8.54 -7.34
CA THR A 67 -25.57 -8.81 -7.98
C THR A 67 -26.06 -10.20 -7.56
N ARG A 68 -27.33 -10.31 -7.17
CA ARG A 68 -27.97 -11.60 -6.95
C ARG A 68 -28.34 -12.23 -8.29
N LEU A 69 -28.00 -13.49 -8.43
CA LEU A 69 -28.33 -14.32 -9.59
C LEU A 69 -29.39 -15.37 -9.20
N GLY A 70 -29.97 -16.03 -10.18
CA GLY A 70 -30.88 -17.15 -9.90
C GLY A 70 -30.22 -18.30 -9.14
N GLY A 71 -31.01 -19.15 -8.44
CA GLY A 71 -30.47 -20.32 -7.72
C GLY A 71 -29.59 -20.03 -6.53
N ARG A 72 -29.83 -18.95 -5.80
CA ARG A 72 -29.02 -18.49 -4.66
C ARG A 72 -27.56 -18.19 -4.99
N ARG A 73 -27.24 -17.92 -6.25
CA ARG A 73 -25.92 -17.49 -6.69
C ARG A 73 -25.78 -15.97 -6.58
N VAL A 74 -24.56 -15.51 -6.44
CA VAL A 74 -24.23 -14.08 -6.50
C VAL A 74 -23.03 -13.84 -7.40
N ARG A 75 -22.94 -12.63 -7.98
CA ARG A 75 -21.78 -12.16 -8.73
C ARG A 75 -21.18 -10.95 -8.01
N CYS A 76 -19.90 -11.04 -7.68
CA CYS A 76 -19.13 -9.94 -7.10
C CYS A 76 -18.83 -8.87 -8.15
N GLU A 77 -19.09 -7.60 -7.85
CA GLU A 77 -18.87 -6.48 -8.79
C GLU A 77 -17.73 -5.54 -8.34
N ILE A 78 -16.96 -5.90 -7.30
CA ILE A 78 -15.89 -5.01 -6.79
C ILE A 78 -14.70 -4.95 -7.74
N CYS A 79 -14.30 -6.08 -8.31
CA CYS A 79 -13.13 -6.15 -9.18
C CYS A 79 -13.42 -6.87 -10.50
N PRO A 80 -12.55 -6.73 -11.50
CA PRO A 80 -12.73 -7.31 -12.83
C PRO A 80 -12.85 -8.84 -12.88
N LYS A 81 -12.50 -9.54 -11.79
CA LYS A 81 -12.71 -11.00 -11.68
C LYS A 81 -14.17 -11.40 -11.77
N LYS A 82 -15.09 -10.52 -11.35
CA LYS A 82 -16.55 -10.76 -11.41
C LYS A 82 -16.96 -12.18 -10.99
N CYS A 83 -16.36 -12.65 -9.87
CA CYS A 83 -16.56 -14.01 -9.40
C CYS A 83 -18.05 -14.32 -9.21
N GLU A 84 -18.55 -15.36 -9.90
CA GLU A 84 -19.87 -15.94 -9.67
C GLU A 84 -19.73 -17.13 -8.73
N VAL A 85 -20.44 -17.09 -7.61
CA VAL A 85 -20.29 -18.09 -6.53
C VAL A 85 -21.66 -18.58 -6.05
N GLY A 86 -21.75 -19.89 -5.84
CA GLY A 86 -22.90 -20.57 -5.24
C GLY A 86 -22.94 -20.42 -3.71
N ASP A 87 -23.92 -21.07 -3.09
CA ASP A 87 -24.04 -21.06 -1.62
C ASP A 87 -22.80 -21.68 -0.96
N ARG A 88 -22.27 -21.01 0.08
CA ARG A 88 -21.03 -21.38 0.78
C ARG A 88 -19.74 -21.34 -0.04
N GLU A 89 -19.81 -20.78 -1.25
CA GLU A 89 -18.62 -20.59 -2.07
C GLU A 89 -18.02 -19.19 -1.88
N ARG A 90 -16.70 -19.10 -2.14
CA ARG A 90 -15.92 -17.87 -2.05
C ARG A 90 -15.37 -17.43 -3.40
N GLY A 91 -15.27 -16.13 -3.58
CA GLY A 91 -14.56 -15.55 -4.71
C GLY A 91 -13.04 -15.82 -4.67
N PHE A 92 -12.36 -15.47 -5.76
CA PHE A 92 -10.92 -15.67 -5.96
C PHE A 92 -10.06 -15.16 -4.78
N CYS A 93 -10.41 -14.00 -4.19
CA CYS A 93 -9.67 -13.38 -3.09
C CYS A 93 -9.78 -14.14 -1.76
N GLY A 94 -10.71 -15.10 -1.62
CA GLY A 94 -10.93 -15.87 -0.39
C GLY A 94 -11.56 -15.09 0.77
N ALA A 95 -11.72 -13.78 0.64
CA ALA A 95 -12.18 -12.89 1.72
C ALA A 95 -13.69 -12.62 1.72
N ARG A 96 -14.42 -13.18 0.76
CA ARG A 96 -15.86 -12.96 0.56
C ARG A 96 -16.57 -14.28 0.27
N GLU A 97 -17.72 -14.49 0.90
CA GLU A 97 -18.49 -15.74 0.84
C GLU A 97 -19.97 -15.48 0.61
N ASN A 98 -20.61 -16.35 -0.15
CA ASN A 98 -22.06 -16.32 -0.38
C ASN A 98 -22.77 -17.21 0.66
N HIS A 99 -23.77 -16.66 1.34
CA HIS A 99 -24.66 -17.39 2.23
C HIS A 99 -26.10 -17.27 1.71
N ALA A 100 -26.57 -18.33 1.09
CA ALA A 100 -27.95 -18.44 0.59
C ALA A 100 -28.41 -17.29 -0.31
N GLY A 101 -27.50 -16.71 -1.13
CA GLY A 101 -27.79 -15.59 -2.03
C GLY A 101 -27.54 -14.21 -1.41
N ALA A 102 -26.99 -14.13 -0.19
CA ALA A 102 -26.48 -12.93 0.42
C ALA A 102 -24.95 -12.98 0.49
N TYR A 103 -24.27 -12.01 -0.12
CA TYR A 103 -22.82 -11.99 -0.14
C TYR A 103 -22.26 -11.25 1.08
N HIS A 104 -21.22 -11.79 1.68
CA HIS A 104 -20.61 -11.27 2.89
C HIS A 104 -19.10 -11.10 2.74
N THR A 105 -18.54 -10.04 3.33
CA THR A 105 -17.12 -9.96 3.65
C THR A 105 -16.84 -10.71 4.96
N LEU A 106 -15.70 -11.40 5.03
CA LEU A 106 -15.26 -12.18 6.20
C LEU A 106 -14.12 -11.47 6.95
N VAL A 107 -13.79 -10.23 6.54
CA VAL A 107 -12.58 -9.54 6.98
C VAL A 107 -12.84 -8.12 7.51
N TYR A 108 -14.08 -7.80 7.86
CA TYR A 108 -14.41 -6.50 8.44
C TYR A 108 -13.83 -6.38 9.85
N GLY A 109 -12.93 -5.43 10.07
CA GLY A 109 -12.22 -5.29 11.35
C GLY A 109 -11.25 -6.42 11.68
N ARG A 110 -11.00 -7.37 10.76
CA ARG A 110 -10.10 -8.50 10.93
C ARG A 110 -8.70 -8.13 10.47
N ALA A 111 -7.97 -7.40 11.31
CA ALA A 111 -6.63 -6.93 10.99
C ALA A 111 -5.58 -8.02 11.25
N CYS A 112 -5.00 -8.59 10.18
CA CYS A 112 -3.92 -9.57 10.27
C CYS A 112 -2.52 -8.90 10.36
N SER A 113 -2.44 -7.60 10.15
CA SER A 113 -1.21 -6.82 10.33
C SER A 113 -1.57 -5.40 10.73
N VAL A 114 -0.92 -4.88 11.79
CA VAL A 114 -1.02 -3.48 12.22
C VAL A 114 0.37 -2.99 12.58
N ASN A 115 0.85 -1.91 11.93
CA ASN A 115 2.19 -1.36 12.15
C ASN A 115 2.17 0.17 12.04
N ILE A 116 3.18 0.82 12.61
CA ILE A 116 3.43 2.25 12.43
C ILE A 116 4.63 2.39 11.50
N ASP A 117 4.43 3.06 10.36
CA ASP A 117 5.44 3.25 9.33
C ASP A 117 5.53 4.71 8.89
N PRO A 118 6.69 5.20 8.44
CA PRO A 118 6.76 6.46 7.69
C PRO A 118 5.87 6.43 6.44
N VAL A 119 5.26 7.56 6.10
CA VAL A 119 4.42 7.69 4.90
C VAL A 119 5.22 7.44 3.62
N GLU A 120 6.51 7.79 3.62
CA GLU A 120 7.45 7.52 2.52
C GLU A 120 7.60 6.03 2.20
N LYS A 121 7.40 5.14 3.19
CA LYS A 121 7.43 3.69 2.97
C LYS A 121 6.24 3.17 2.17
N LYS A 122 5.18 3.99 1.96
CA LYS A 122 3.92 3.58 1.29
C LYS A 122 3.91 3.66 -0.24
N PRO A 123 4.84 4.16 -1.02
CA PRO A 123 5.49 5.46 -1.03
C PRO A 123 4.52 6.59 -1.37
N PHE A 124 4.35 7.49 -0.43
CA PHE A 124 3.73 8.79 -0.67
C PHE A 124 4.78 9.87 -0.42
N PHE A 125 5.14 10.62 -1.48
CA PHE A 125 6.19 11.65 -1.41
C PHE A 125 5.62 13.07 -1.46
N HIS A 126 4.40 13.22 -1.97
CA HIS A 126 3.68 14.49 -2.03
C HIS A 126 2.43 14.51 -1.14
N PHE A 127 2.35 13.60 -0.18
CA PHE A 127 1.27 13.54 0.82
C PHE A 127 1.85 13.51 2.22
N LEU A 128 1.74 14.63 2.96
CA LEU A 128 2.19 14.80 4.36
C LEU A 128 3.61 14.24 4.61
N PRO A 129 4.63 14.67 3.85
CA PRO A 129 5.97 14.11 3.93
C PRO A 129 6.55 14.20 5.35
N GLY A 130 7.25 13.13 5.78
CA GLY A 130 7.79 12.98 7.13
C GLY A 130 6.80 12.52 8.19
N SER A 131 5.54 12.32 7.84
CA SER A 131 4.51 11.84 8.76
C SER A 131 4.57 10.33 8.98
N LEU A 132 4.03 9.89 10.13
CA LEU A 132 3.77 8.48 10.42
C LEU A 132 2.38 8.08 9.97
N ALA A 133 2.22 6.80 9.61
CA ALA A 133 0.95 6.19 9.29
C ALA A 133 0.73 4.92 10.14
N LEU A 134 -0.44 4.80 10.75
CA LEU A 134 -0.94 3.55 11.32
C LEU A 134 -1.44 2.69 10.17
N SER A 135 -0.69 1.66 9.84
CA SER A 135 -0.90 0.79 8.68
C SER A 135 -1.63 -0.47 9.09
N PHE A 136 -2.65 -0.88 8.33
CA PHE A 136 -3.37 -2.12 8.59
C PHE A 136 -3.60 -2.93 7.31
N ALA A 137 -3.80 -4.23 7.49
CA ALA A 137 -4.17 -5.17 6.44
C ALA A 137 -5.16 -6.21 6.95
N ALA A 138 -6.02 -6.68 6.06
CA ALA A 138 -6.74 -7.95 6.22
C ALA A 138 -6.19 -9.00 5.24
N ALA A 139 -6.49 -10.28 5.47
CA ALA A 139 -6.01 -11.36 4.62
C ALA A 139 -6.71 -11.40 3.26
N GLY A 140 -5.96 -11.85 2.23
CA GLY A 140 -6.47 -12.06 0.87
C GLY A 140 -6.05 -10.98 -0.13
N CYS A 141 -6.11 -11.36 -1.42
CA CYS A 141 -5.80 -10.48 -2.54
C CYS A 141 -6.57 -10.95 -3.79
N ASN A 142 -7.01 -10.02 -4.63
CA ASN A 142 -7.67 -10.33 -5.90
C ASN A 142 -6.67 -10.54 -7.07
N LEU A 143 -5.37 -10.49 -6.79
CA LEU A 143 -4.27 -10.86 -7.69
C LEU A 143 -3.43 -11.99 -7.08
N ALA A 144 -2.62 -12.67 -7.92
CA ALA A 144 -1.71 -13.74 -7.51
C ALA A 144 -0.28 -13.47 -8.01
N CYS A 145 0.26 -12.29 -7.68
CA CYS A 145 1.57 -11.85 -8.16
C CYS A 145 2.68 -12.80 -7.70
N LYS A 146 3.48 -13.31 -8.64
CA LYS A 146 4.60 -14.22 -8.35
C LYS A 146 5.70 -13.57 -7.51
N ASN A 147 5.80 -12.24 -7.54
CA ASN A 147 6.76 -11.42 -6.80
C ASN A 147 6.18 -10.80 -5.51
N CYS A 148 5.06 -11.31 -4.98
CA CYS A 148 4.38 -10.71 -3.85
C CYS A 148 5.27 -10.67 -2.61
N GLN A 149 5.51 -9.48 -2.03
CA GLN A 149 6.32 -9.31 -0.82
C GLN A 149 5.57 -9.72 0.45
N ASN A 150 4.24 -9.63 0.40
CA ASN A 150 3.36 -9.92 1.54
C ASN A 150 2.49 -11.17 1.25
N TRP A 151 3.07 -12.16 0.56
CA TRP A 151 2.35 -13.37 0.14
C TRP A 151 1.77 -14.15 1.33
N GLU A 152 2.41 -14.07 2.49
CA GLU A 152 2.00 -14.75 3.73
C GLU A 152 0.63 -14.30 4.24
N ILE A 153 0.20 -13.08 3.91
CA ILE A 153 -1.13 -12.55 4.24
C ILE A 153 -2.01 -12.29 3.03
N SER A 154 -1.41 -12.20 1.82
CA SER A 154 -2.15 -11.90 0.58
C SER A 154 -2.65 -13.15 -0.14
N GLN A 155 -1.91 -14.28 -0.03
CA GLN A 155 -2.20 -15.51 -0.79
C GLN A 155 -2.77 -16.62 0.11
N VAL A 156 -3.55 -16.20 1.11
CA VAL A 156 -4.15 -17.07 2.14
C VAL A 156 -5.60 -16.68 2.38
N ARG A 157 -6.36 -17.56 3.00
CA ARG A 157 -7.70 -17.27 3.50
C ARG A 157 -7.63 -16.64 4.89
N PRO A 158 -8.66 -15.87 5.29
CA PRO A 158 -8.68 -15.19 6.59
C PRO A 158 -8.45 -16.10 7.80
N GLU A 159 -8.88 -17.36 7.74
CA GLU A 159 -8.75 -18.34 8.83
C GLU A 159 -7.33 -18.89 8.97
N GLN A 160 -6.47 -18.70 7.98
CA GLN A 160 -5.11 -19.24 7.95
C GLN A 160 -4.07 -18.33 8.60
N VAL A 161 -4.49 -17.15 9.04
CA VAL A 161 -3.61 -16.17 9.70
C VAL A 161 -4.27 -15.62 10.97
N GLU A 162 -3.45 -15.34 11.96
CA GLU A 162 -3.91 -14.64 13.16
C GLU A 162 -4.37 -13.22 12.81
N ALA A 163 -5.41 -12.77 13.49
CA ALA A 163 -5.95 -11.43 13.32
C ALA A 163 -6.49 -10.85 14.61
N ALA A 164 -6.32 -9.55 14.79
CA ALA A 164 -6.90 -8.81 15.89
C ALA A 164 -8.22 -8.15 15.47
N TRP A 165 -9.16 -8.02 16.42
CA TRP A 165 -10.34 -7.18 16.22
C TRP A 165 -9.96 -5.71 16.29
N MET A 166 -9.93 -5.05 15.15
CA MET A 166 -9.58 -3.65 14.97
C MET A 166 -10.64 -2.96 14.09
N PRO A 167 -11.85 -2.72 14.63
CA PRO A 167 -12.89 -2.04 13.85
C PRO A 167 -12.46 -0.63 13.44
N PRO A 168 -13.11 -0.01 12.46
CA PRO A 168 -12.77 1.31 11.93
C PRO A 168 -12.57 2.37 13.00
N GLU A 169 -13.48 2.41 13.99
CA GLU A 169 -13.48 3.36 15.09
C GLU A 169 -12.21 3.22 15.95
N ARG A 170 -11.79 1.98 16.19
CA ARG A 170 -10.59 1.68 16.97
C ARG A 170 -9.32 2.05 16.23
N LEU A 171 -9.25 1.81 14.91
CA LEU A 171 -8.11 2.24 14.08
C LEU A 171 -7.94 3.77 14.13
N ALA A 172 -9.03 4.51 13.94
CA ALA A 172 -9.00 5.97 13.96
C ALA A 172 -8.67 6.52 15.37
N ALA A 173 -9.29 5.96 16.42
CA ALA A 173 -9.03 6.35 17.81
C ALA A 173 -7.58 6.09 18.22
N GLU A 174 -6.99 4.95 17.81
CA GLU A 174 -5.62 4.59 18.09
C GLU A 174 -4.63 5.51 17.38
N ALA A 175 -4.88 5.84 16.11
CA ALA A 175 -4.07 6.80 15.37
C ALA A 175 -4.11 8.18 16.05
N ARG A 176 -5.30 8.66 16.41
CA ARG A 176 -5.49 9.93 17.11
C ARG A 176 -4.78 9.97 18.47
N ALA A 177 -4.97 8.93 19.30
CA ALA A 177 -4.36 8.83 20.62
C ALA A 177 -2.83 8.89 20.58
N ARG A 178 -2.24 8.32 19.51
CA ARG A 178 -0.79 8.34 19.26
C ARG A 178 -0.30 9.55 18.47
N ARG A 179 -1.20 10.49 18.14
CA ARG A 179 -0.90 11.66 17.30
C ARG A 179 -0.31 11.26 15.92
N ILE A 180 -0.78 10.15 15.36
CA ILE A 180 -0.44 9.68 14.02
C ILE A 180 -1.48 10.25 13.06
N PRO A 181 -1.09 11.12 12.10
CA PRO A 181 -2.06 11.83 11.27
C PRO A 181 -2.72 10.96 10.19
N ILE A 182 -2.20 9.76 9.94
CA ILE A 182 -2.60 8.92 8.80
C ILE A 182 -2.95 7.51 9.27
N VAL A 183 -4.07 6.97 8.78
CA VAL A 183 -4.38 5.54 8.77
C VAL A 183 -4.24 5.03 7.33
N ALA A 184 -3.50 3.92 7.12
CA ALA A 184 -3.18 3.40 5.80
C ALA A 184 -3.64 1.94 5.62
N GLY A 185 -4.61 1.69 4.73
CA GLY A 185 -4.93 0.35 4.25
C GLY A 185 -3.88 -0.12 3.24
N THR A 186 -3.13 -1.19 3.54
CA THR A 186 -1.93 -1.58 2.78
C THR A 186 -1.53 -3.04 2.96
N TYR A 187 -0.34 -3.42 2.52
CA TYR A 187 0.36 -4.72 2.61
C TYR A 187 -0.27 -5.83 1.78
N SER A 188 -1.51 -6.24 2.06
CA SER A 188 -2.31 -7.10 1.18
C SER A 188 -3.03 -6.25 0.14
N GLU A 189 -4.32 -6.48 -0.13
CA GLU A 189 -5.04 -5.70 -1.14
C GLU A 189 -6.33 -5.10 -0.55
N PRO A 190 -6.40 -3.77 -0.35
CA PRO A 190 -7.57 -3.08 0.21
C PRO A 190 -8.88 -3.31 -0.55
N VAL A 191 -8.83 -3.57 -1.84
CA VAL A 191 -10.02 -3.91 -2.64
C VAL A 191 -10.74 -5.15 -2.09
N THR A 192 -10.02 -6.09 -1.49
CA THR A 192 -10.63 -7.32 -0.95
C THR A 192 -11.31 -7.12 0.40
N PHE A 193 -10.89 -6.10 1.17
CA PHE A 193 -11.53 -5.67 2.41
C PHE A 193 -12.22 -4.30 2.26
N PHE A 194 -12.90 -4.12 1.13
CA PHE A 194 -13.52 -2.89 0.68
C PHE A 194 -14.36 -2.19 1.76
N GLU A 195 -15.31 -2.91 2.38
CA GLU A 195 -16.22 -2.37 3.40
C GLU A 195 -15.46 -1.88 4.64
N TYR A 196 -14.38 -2.57 4.98
CA TYR A 196 -13.52 -2.20 6.11
C TYR A 196 -12.70 -0.96 5.77
N MET A 197 -12.15 -0.88 4.54
CA MET A 197 -11.41 0.28 4.05
C MET A 197 -12.28 1.53 3.98
N ASP A 198 -13.48 1.41 3.39
CA ASP A 198 -14.44 2.50 3.23
C ASP A 198 -14.92 3.04 4.59
N ALA A 199 -15.33 2.15 5.48
CA ALA A 199 -15.75 2.53 6.84
C ALA A 199 -14.59 3.16 7.65
N THR A 200 -13.34 2.67 7.46
CA THR A 200 -12.16 3.28 8.11
C THR A 200 -11.94 4.71 7.62
N ALA A 201 -12.14 4.97 6.33
CA ALA A 201 -12.00 6.32 5.78
C ALA A 201 -13.07 7.28 6.32
N VAL A 202 -14.32 6.81 6.40
CA VAL A 202 -15.42 7.59 7.00
C VAL A 202 -15.15 7.90 8.47
N GLU A 203 -14.71 6.92 9.24
CA GLU A 203 -14.43 7.09 10.67
C GLU A 203 -13.19 7.94 10.93
N GLY A 204 -12.13 7.77 10.14
CA GLY A 204 -10.93 8.61 10.18
C GLY A 204 -11.27 10.09 10.01
N ARG A 205 -12.12 10.42 9.03
CA ARG A 205 -12.57 11.80 8.79
C ARG A 205 -13.31 12.39 10.00
N LYS A 206 -14.20 11.62 10.67
CA LYS A 206 -14.90 12.07 11.88
C LYS A 206 -13.94 12.39 13.03
N GLN A 207 -12.84 11.66 13.11
CA GLN A 207 -11.86 11.80 14.19
C GLN A 207 -10.66 12.70 13.82
N GLY A 208 -10.68 13.33 12.64
CA GLY A 208 -9.62 14.22 12.18
C GLY A 208 -8.32 13.50 11.78
N VAL A 209 -8.42 12.22 11.40
CA VAL A 209 -7.32 11.40 10.91
C VAL A 209 -7.47 11.19 9.42
N ARG A 210 -6.40 11.39 8.64
CA ARG A 210 -6.39 11.16 7.20
C ARG A 210 -6.36 9.66 6.92
N THR A 211 -7.08 9.21 5.89
CA THR A 211 -7.08 7.79 5.51
C THR A 211 -6.59 7.63 4.08
N VAL A 212 -5.61 6.75 3.89
CA VAL A 212 -5.00 6.49 2.58
C VAL A 212 -5.06 5.01 2.20
N MET A 213 -5.10 4.74 0.90
CA MET A 213 -5.13 3.39 0.35
C MET A 213 -3.90 3.13 -0.54
N ILE A 214 -3.29 1.97 -0.34
CA ILE A 214 -2.17 1.46 -1.14
C ILE A 214 -2.63 0.18 -1.83
N SER A 215 -2.91 0.23 -3.13
CA SER A 215 -3.57 -0.84 -3.87
C SER A 215 -2.86 -1.18 -5.17
N ALA A 216 -3.09 -2.39 -5.68
CA ALA A 216 -2.72 -2.77 -7.04
C ALA A 216 -3.67 -2.17 -8.11
N GLY A 217 -4.72 -1.49 -7.72
CA GLY A 217 -5.66 -0.83 -8.62
C GLY A 217 -6.54 -1.78 -9.44
N PHE A 218 -6.58 -3.07 -9.14
CA PHE A 218 -7.43 -4.03 -9.86
C PHE A 218 -8.85 -4.01 -9.28
N ILE A 219 -9.59 -2.93 -9.57
CA ILE A 219 -10.90 -2.59 -9.04
C ILE A 219 -11.80 -2.04 -10.15
N ASN A 220 -13.10 -2.27 -10.08
CA ASN A 220 -14.05 -1.69 -11.01
C ASN A 220 -14.28 -0.19 -10.76
N PRO A 221 -14.70 0.60 -11.78
CA PRO A 221 -14.84 2.05 -11.66
C PRO A 221 -15.78 2.52 -10.54
N GLU A 222 -16.96 1.94 -10.37
CA GLU A 222 -17.92 2.41 -9.36
C GLU A 222 -17.46 2.17 -7.91
N PRO A 223 -16.95 0.98 -7.52
CA PRO A 223 -16.31 0.82 -6.21
C PRO A 223 -15.14 1.78 -6.00
N MET A 224 -14.33 2.05 -7.04
CA MET A 224 -13.21 2.99 -6.94
C MET A 224 -13.69 4.41 -6.68
N LYS A 225 -14.73 4.89 -7.36
CA LYS A 225 -15.33 6.22 -7.11
C LYS A 225 -15.84 6.35 -5.67
N GLN A 226 -16.48 5.31 -5.13
CA GLN A 226 -16.93 5.32 -3.74
C GLN A 226 -15.75 5.50 -2.78
N LEU A 227 -14.67 4.74 -2.94
CA LEU A 227 -13.46 4.90 -2.12
C LEU A 227 -12.85 6.30 -2.27
N CYS A 228 -12.76 6.84 -3.49
CA CYS A 228 -12.25 8.20 -3.74
C CYS A 228 -13.02 9.27 -2.97
N ALA A 229 -14.33 9.10 -2.78
CA ALA A 229 -15.16 10.07 -2.05
C ALA A 229 -14.79 10.16 -0.56
N HIS A 230 -14.24 9.11 0.01
CA HIS A 230 -13.93 9.04 1.44
C HIS A 230 -12.44 9.10 1.76
N LEU A 231 -11.56 8.63 0.87
CA LEU A 231 -10.11 8.61 1.06
C LEU A 231 -9.46 9.99 0.85
N ASP A 232 -8.36 10.24 1.55
CA ASP A 232 -7.54 11.44 1.39
C ASP A 232 -6.46 11.29 0.32
N ALA A 233 -5.91 10.07 0.14
CA ALA A 233 -4.98 9.78 -0.93
C ALA A 233 -5.01 8.31 -1.34
N ILE A 234 -4.67 8.05 -2.59
CA ILE A 234 -4.58 6.70 -3.17
C ILE A 234 -3.22 6.55 -3.84
N LYS A 235 -2.54 5.45 -3.57
CA LYS A 235 -1.35 5.02 -4.29
C LYS A 235 -1.67 3.73 -5.05
N ILE A 236 -1.40 3.73 -6.36
CA ILE A 236 -1.65 2.57 -7.22
C ILE A 236 -0.34 1.98 -7.72
N ASP A 237 -0.19 0.66 -7.56
CA ASP A 237 0.91 -0.10 -8.14
C ASP A 237 0.60 -0.50 -9.58
N LEU A 238 1.02 0.31 -10.55
CA LEU A 238 1.05 -0.06 -11.97
C LEU A 238 2.24 -0.98 -12.21
N LYS A 239 1.96 -2.25 -12.49
CA LYS A 239 3.01 -3.28 -12.47
C LYS A 239 3.72 -3.47 -13.81
N SER A 240 3.10 -3.05 -14.93
CA SER A 240 3.64 -3.10 -16.28
C SER A 240 2.69 -2.39 -17.25
N MET A 241 3.18 -1.98 -18.41
CA MET A 241 2.34 -1.51 -19.53
C MET A 241 1.97 -2.66 -20.50
N ARG A 242 2.22 -3.91 -20.12
CA ARG A 242 1.93 -5.07 -20.96
C ARG A 242 0.88 -5.99 -20.31
N ASN A 243 -0.21 -6.25 -21.04
CA ASN A 243 -1.26 -7.16 -20.55
C ASN A 243 -0.72 -8.59 -20.31
N ALA A 244 0.25 -9.04 -21.11
CA ALA A 244 0.91 -10.33 -20.91
C ALA A 244 1.57 -10.44 -19.53
N PHE A 245 2.25 -9.35 -19.05
CA PHE A 245 2.83 -9.34 -17.72
C PHE A 245 1.74 -9.50 -16.63
N TYR A 246 0.63 -8.79 -16.75
CA TYR A 246 -0.48 -8.90 -15.78
C TYR A 246 -1.07 -10.30 -15.77
N ARG A 247 -1.34 -10.89 -16.94
CA ARG A 247 -1.87 -12.25 -17.04
C ARG A 247 -0.91 -13.27 -16.45
N ASP A 248 0.35 -13.22 -16.86
CA ASP A 248 1.32 -14.29 -16.61
C ASP A 248 1.99 -14.17 -15.24
N ASN A 249 2.13 -12.95 -14.69
CA ASN A 249 2.80 -12.70 -13.41
C ASN A 249 1.84 -12.34 -12.27
N CYS A 250 0.67 -11.75 -12.56
CA CYS A 250 -0.23 -11.23 -11.54
C CYS A 250 -1.59 -11.93 -11.50
N ALA A 251 -1.93 -12.77 -12.48
CA ALA A 251 -3.27 -13.33 -12.70
C ALA A 251 -4.35 -12.24 -12.80
N GLY A 252 -4.06 -11.15 -13.50
CA GLY A 252 -4.93 -10.00 -13.71
C GLY A 252 -4.84 -9.44 -15.12
N GLU A 253 -5.31 -8.22 -15.31
CA GLU A 253 -5.37 -7.52 -16.59
C GLU A 253 -4.87 -6.08 -16.41
N LEU A 254 -4.25 -5.51 -17.45
CA LEU A 254 -3.70 -4.14 -17.44
C LEU A 254 -4.82 -3.09 -17.47
N GLN A 255 -5.76 -3.19 -18.42
CA GLN A 255 -6.73 -2.13 -18.68
C GLN A 255 -7.51 -1.68 -17.43
N PRO A 256 -8.06 -2.61 -16.59
CA PRO A 256 -8.74 -2.19 -15.37
C PRO A 256 -7.89 -1.39 -14.38
N VAL A 257 -6.57 -1.61 -14.38
CA VAL A 257 -5.64 -0.82 -13.52
C VAL A 257 -5.44 0.58 -14.09
N LEU A 258 -5.34 0.71 -15.42
CA LEU A 258 -5.28 2.01 -16.08
C LEU A 258 -6.58 2.80 -15.84
N ASP A 259 -7.73 2.16 -15.98
CA ASP A 259 -9.04 2.77 -15.71
C ASP A 259 -9.14 3.23 -14.23
N ALA A 260 -8.65 2.42 -13.29
CA ALA A 260 -8.62 2.77 -11.87
C ALA A 260 -7.71 3.98 -11.57
N ILE A 261 -6.55 4.10 -12.26
CA ILE A 261 -5.67 5.28 -12.15
C ILE A 261 -6.39 6.53 -12.66
N GLU A 262 -7.09 6.45 -13.80
CA GLU A 262 -7.86 7.59 -14.32
C GLU A 262 -9.03 7.97 -13.40
N VAL A 263 -9.76 6.98 -12.85
CA VAL A 263 -10.83 7.24 -11.88
C VAL A 263 -10.27 7.90 -10.63
N ALA A 264 -9.16 7.39 -10.09
CA ALA A 264 -8.49 7.99 -8.93
C ALA A 264 -8.01 9.41 -9.21
N HIS A 265 -7.42 9.67 -10.38
CA HIS A 265 -7.00 11.02 -10.78
C HIS A 265 -8.16 12.01 -10.82
N ARG A 266 -9.34 11.61 -11.34
CA ARG A 266 -10.51 12.47 -11.45
C ARG A 266 -11.27 12.68 -10.14
N HIS A 267 -11.23 11.72 -9.21
CA HIS A 267 -12.12 11.69 -8.06
C HIS A 267 -11.44 11.68 -6.70
N ALA A 268 -10.18 11.22 -6.59
CA ALA A 268 -9.44 11.26 -5.33
C ALA A 268 -8.86 12.65 -5.06
N ARG A 269 -8.59 12.95 -3.80
CA ARG A 269 -7.93 14.21 -3.40
C ARG A 269 -6.46 14.24 -3.79
N TRP A 270 -5.79 13.06 -3.75
CA TRP A 270 -4.40 12.89 -4.17
C TRP A 270 -4.14 11.49 -4.72
N LEU A 271 -3.30 11.41 -5.76
CA LEU A 271 -2.87 10.16 -6.40
C LEU A 271 -1.36 10.14 -6.56
N GLU A 272 -0.74 9.01 -6.23
CA GLU A 272 0.63 8.68 -6.64
C GLU A 272 0.67 7.29 -7.30
N VAL A 273 1.58 7.06 -8.23
CA VAL A 273 1.70 5.80 -8.97
C VAL A 273 3.07 5.17 -8.73
N VAL A 274 3.11 3.87 -8.51
CA VAL A 274 4.33 3.10 -8.30
C VAL A 274 4.50 2.07 -9.40
N TYR A 275 5.73 1.94 -9.90
CA TYR A 275 6.13 0.92 -10.86
C TYR A 275 7.29 0.11 -10.25
N LEU A 276 7.01 -1.11 -9.79
CA LEU A 276 8.05 -2.03 -9.31
C LEU A 276 8.82 -2.56 -10.50
N VAL A 277 10.07 -2.18 -10.64
CA VAL A 277 10.94 -2.60 -11.75
C VAL A 277 11.52 -3.99 -11.46
N ILE A 278 11.22 -4.96 -12.31
CA ILE A 278 11.71 -6.34 -12.18
C ILE A 278 12.64 -6.65 -13.37
N PRO A 279 13.91 -6.98 -13.12
CA PRO A 279 14.87 -7.27 -14.18
C PRO A 279 14.35 -8.30 -15.19
N THR A 280 14.54 -8.02 -16.46
CA THR A 280 14.12 -8.84 -17.62
C THR A 280 12.61 -8.91 -17.88
N LEU A 281 11.77 -8.62 -16.87
CA LEU A 281 10.32 -8.75 -17.02
C LEU A 281 9.63 -7.44 -17.44
N ASN A 282 9.97 -6.29 -16.83
CA ASN A 282 9.34 -5.00 -17.11
C ASN A 282 10.32 -3.81 -17.01
N ASP A 283 11.61 -4.05 -17.15
CA ASP A 283 12.70 -3.07 -17.01
C ASP A 283 13.15 -2.43 -18.34
N LYS A 284 12.47 -2.73 -19.44
CA LYS A 284 12.79 -2.17 -20.76
C LYS A 284 12.46 -0.68 -20.81
N VAL A 285 13.44 0.15 -21.20
CA VAL A 285 13.27 1.61 -21.31
C VAL A 285 12.11 2.00 -22.23
N ALA A 286 11.85 1.24 -23.30
CA ALA A 286 10.72 1.49 -24.19
C ALA A 286 9.38 1.40 -23.44
N GLU A 287 9.18 0.35 -22.62
CA GLU A 287 7.97 0.18 -21.80
C GLU A 287 7.83 1.29 -20.73
N VAL A 288 8.94 1.72 -20.14
CA VAL A 288 8.98 2.85 -19.20
C VAL A 288 8.54 4.15 -19.87
N ARG A 289 9.01 4.41 -21.09
CA ARG A 289 8.57 5.57 -21.88
C ARG A 289 7.09 5.49 -22.23
N ASP A 290 6.59 4.31 -22.58
CA ASP A 290 5.16 4.11 -22.83
C ASP A 290 4.32 4.42 -21.58
N CYS A 291 4.79 3.98 -20.40
CA CYS A 291 4.19 4.34 -19.11
C CYS A 291 4.18 5.85 -18.90
N ALA A 292 5.32 6.52 -19.07
CA ALA A 292 5.43 7.96 -18.86
C ALA A 292 4.55 8.76 -19.83
N ARG A 293 4.50 8.39 -21.12
CA ARG A 293 3.63 9.01 -22.12
C ARG A 293 2.16 8.81 -21.79
N TRP A 294 1.79 7.61 -21.37
CA TRP A 294 0.44 7.29 -20.94
C TRP A 294 0.05 8.16 -19.73
N MET A 295 0.87 8.19 -18.67
CA MET A 295 0.63 9.03 -17.51
C MET A 295 0.48 10.51 -17.88
N LYS A 296 1.42 11.06 -18.66
CA LYS A 296 1.37 12.47 -19.10
C LYS A 296 0.05 12.80 -19.81
N ARG A 297 -0.43 11.88 -20.67
CA ARG A 297 -1.65 12.07 -21.46
C ARG A 297 -2.93 11.95 -20.63
N HIS A 298 -2.99 11.00 -19.70
CA HIS A 298 -4.23 10.62 -19.02
C HIS A 298 -4.38 11.22 -17.62
N VAL A 299 -3.27 11.47 -16.92
CA VAL A 299 -3.28 12.00 -15.55
C VAL A 299 -2.40 13.25 -15.37
N GLY A 300 -1.76 13.71 -16.44
CA GLY A 300 -0.92 14.91 -16.43
C GLY A 300 0.51 14.67 -15.93
N PRO A 301 1.39 15.70 -16.10
CA PRO A 301 2.81 15.58 -15.76
C PRO A 301 3.09 15.64 -14.25
N ASP A 302 2.12 16.04 -13.44
CA ASP A 302 2.27 16.38 -12.03
C ASP A 302 2.01 15.23 -11.06
N VAL A 303 1.40 14.11 -11.54
CA VAL A 303 1.19 12.93 -10.71
C VAL A 303 2.51 12.21 -10.50
N PRO A 304 2.97 12.03 -9.23
CA PRO A 304 4.25 11.38 -8.96
C PRO A 304 4.30 9.93 -9.43
N LEU A 305 5.41 9.56 -10.09
CA LEU A 305 5.72 8.20 -10.51
C LEU A 305 6.97 7.70 -9.78
N HIS A 306 6.85 6.55 -9.10
CA HIS A 306 7.94 5.96 -8.35
C HIS A 306 8.42 4.66 -9.00
N PHE A 307 9.68 4.59 -9.42
CA PHE A 307 10.34 3.35 -9.82
C PHE A 307 10.99 2.70 -8.61
N THR A 308 10.45 1.57 -8.14
CA THR A 308 10.91 0.91 -6.92
C THR A 308 11.70 -0.35 -7.21
N ARG A 309 12.70 -0.61 -6.36
CA ARG A 309 13.59 -1.75 -6.44
C ARG A 309 12.86 -3.05 -6.10
N PHE A 310 12.91 -4.03 -7.00
CA PHE A 310 12.50 -5.39 -6.75
C PHE A 310 13.55 -6.14 -5.90
N GLN A 311 13.05 -6.98 -4.97
CA GLN A 311 13.84 -7.98 -4.26
C GLN A 311 13.27 -9.37 -4.54
N PRO A 312 14.11 -10.39 -4.80
CA PRO A 312 13.67 -11.77 -5.03
C PRO A 312 12.82 -12.30 -3.87
N MET A 313 11.59 -12.72 -4.17
CA MET A 313 10.68 -13.22 -3.14
C MET A 313 9.58 -14.12 -3.70
N TYR A 314 8.94 -14.89 -2.82
CA TYR A 314 7.81 -15.79 -3.07
C TYR A 314 8.12 -16.77 -4.21
N ARG A 315 7.46 -16.66 -5.37
CA ARG A 315 7.63 -17.51 -6.54
C ARG A 315 8.63 -16.96 -7.57
N LEU A 316 9.17 -15.77 -7.35
CA LEU A 316 10.11 -15.10 -8.24
C LEU A 316 11.46 -14.89 -7.51
N LYS A 317 12.12 -16.00 -7.15
CA LYS A 317 13.41 -16.02 -6.44
C LYS A 317 14.61 -16.17 -7.37
N ASN A 318 14.38 -16.49 -8.63
CA ASN A 318 15.38 -16.78 -9.64
C ASN A 318 15.91 -15.56 -10.38
N LEU A 319 15.40 -14.37 -10.09
CA LEU A 319 15.87 -13.11 -10.67
C LEU A 319 16.69 -12.33 -9.64
N PRO A 320 17.71 -11.56 -10.08
CA PRO A 320 18.47 -10.72 -9.17
C PRO A 320 17.66 -9.51 -8.69
N PRO A 321 18.01 -8.87 -7.55
CA PRO A 321 17.49 -7.56 -7.20
C PRO A 321 17.73 -6.56 -8.33
N THR A 322 16.83 -5.59 -8.49
CA THR A 322 16.99 -4.54 -9.50
C THR A 322 18.25 -3.71 -9.20
N PRO A 323 19.20 -3.60 -10.13
CA PRO A 323 20.33 -2.68 -9.97
C PRO A 323 19.88 -1.22 -9.86
N THR A 324 20.57 -0.42 -9.05
CA THR A 324 20.24 1.02 -8.89
C THR A 324 20.31 1.76 -10.21
N GLU A 325 21.28 1.46 -11.05
CA GLU A 325 21.47 2.08 -12.38
C GLU A 325 20.26 1.83 -13.30
N THR A 326 19.57 0.69 -13.14
CA THR A 326 18.34 0.40 -13.90
C THR A 326 17.21 1.34 -13.47
N LEU A 327 17.05 1.59 -12.16
CA LEU A 327 16.07 2.55 -11.64
C LEU A 327 16.38 3.98 -12.09
N VAL A 328 17.65 4.39 -12.05
CA VAL A 328 18.10 5.70 -12.53
C VAL A 328 17.80 5.86 -14.03
N ARG A 329 18.06 4.83 -14.85
CA ARG A 329 17.69 4.86 -16.29
C ARG A 329 16.19 4.99 -16.49
N CYS A 330 15.37 4.25 -15.73
CA CYS A 330 13.90 4.34 -15.78
C CYS A 330 13.43 5.75 -15.40
N ARG A 331 13.94 6.30 -14.31
CA ARG A 331 13.63 7.66 -13.86
C ARG A 331 13.98 8.70 -14.92
N ASN A 332 15.18 8.68 -15.45
CA ASN A 332 15.63 9.63 -16.46
C ASN A 332 14.82 9.53 -17.76
N ALA A 333 14.46 8.30 -18.18
CA ALA A 333 13.61 8.08 -19.34
C ALA A 333 12.21 8.68 -19.16
N ALA A 334 11.62 8.55 -17.98
CA ALA A 334 10.29 9.11 -17.69
C ALA A 334 10.32 10.64 -17.56
N LEU A 335 11.37 11.22 -16.96
CA LEU A 335 11.58 12.68 -16.93
C LEU A 335 11.74 13.25 -18.34
N ALA A 336 12.46 12.56 -19.23
CA ALA A 336 12.64 12.97 -20.62
C ALA A 336 11.33 12.97 -21.45
N GLU A 337 10.33 12.16 -21.06
CA GLU A 337 8.99 12.21 -21.66
C GLU A 337 8.14 13.37 -21.08
N GLY A 338 8.66 14.12 -20.10
CA GLY A 338 8.09 15.36 -19.58
C GLY A 338 7.19 15.18 -18.35
N LEU A 339 7.38 14.12 -17.56
CA LEU A 339 6.84 14.06 -16.20
C LEU A 339 7.67 14.96 -15.26
N HIS A 340 7.04 15.64 -14.33
CA HIS A 340 7.69 16.57 -13.42
C HIS A 340 8.27 15.86 -12.17
N TYR A 341 7.60 14.84 -11.65
CA TYR A 341 7.93 14.20 -10.39
C TYR A 341 8.12 12.70 -10.59
N VAL A 342 9.38 12.30 -10.76
CA VAL A 342 9.75 10.89 -10.94
C VAL A 342 10.81 10.51 -9.91
N TYR A 343 10.57 9.43 -9.19
CA TYR A 343 11.38 9.02 -8.06
C TYR A 343 11.99 7.63 -8.25
N THR A 344 13.13 7.41 -7.62
CA THR A 344 13.67 6.07 -7.31
C THR A 344 13.24 5.68 -5.90
N GLY A 345 12.93 4.40 -5.67
CA GLY A 345 12.50 3.91 -4.35
C GLY A 345 13.22 2.63 -3.93
N ASN A 346 13.36 2.43 -2.63
CA ASN A 346 14.06 1.32 -2.00
C ASN A 346 15.58 1.28 -2.32
N VAL A 347 16.20 2.44 -2.55
CA VAL A 347 17.63 2.67 -2.79
C VAL A 347 18.16 3.82 -1.95
N PRO A 348 18.27 3.64 -0.62
CA PRO A 348 18.59 4.73 0.30
C PRO A 348 19.85 5.50 -0.07
N GLY A 349 19.72 6.84 -0.20
CA GLY A 349 20.79 7.74 -0.57
C GLY A 349 20.94 8.03 -2.06
N ASP A 350 20.08 7.46 -2.92
CA ASP A 350 20.03 7.85 -4.33
C ASP A 350 19.40 9.25 -4.47
N PRO A 351 19.99 10.17 -5.26
CA PRO A 351 19.43 11.51 -5.46
C PRO A 351 17.99 11.53 -6.00
N GLY A 352 17.55 10.45 -6.65
CA GLY A 352 16.19 10.28 -7.15
C GLY A 352 15.13 10.10 -6.07
N GLU A 353 15.51 9.93 -4.79
CA GLU A 353 14.56 9.96 -3.66
C GLU A 353 14.13 11.38 -3.28
N ASN A 354 14.88 12.40 -3.71
CA ASN A 354 14.62 13.79 -3.37
C ASN A 354 13.56 14.42 -4.27
N THR A 355 12.80 15.38 -3.74
CA THR A 355 11.88 16.20 -4.54
C THR A 355 12.59 17.45 -5.02
N TYR A 356 12.51 17.72 -6.32
CA TYR A 356 13.05 18.92 -6.96
C TYR A 356 11.93 19.77 -7.54
N CYS A 357 12.09 21.09 -7.52
CA CYS A 357 11.17 22.00 -8.19
C CYS A 357 11.26 21.78 -9.71
N HIS A 358 10.15 21.48 -10.35
CA HIS A 358 10.10 21.28 -11.81
C HIS A 358 10.43 22.53 -12.62
N HIS A 359 10.31 23.72 -12.02
CA HIS A 359 10.59 25.00 -12.67
C HIS A 359 12.04 25.46 -12.49
N CYS A 360 12.53 25.54 -11.24
CA CYS A 360 13.87 26.10 -10.98
C CYS A 360 14.94 25.03 -10.67
N GLY A 361 14.61 23.75 -10.66
CA GLY A 361 15.54 22.62 -10.41
C GLY A 361 16.08 22.52 -9.00
N LYS A 362 15.75 23.43 -8.08
CA LYS A 362 16.25 23.38 -6.71
C LYS A 362 15.61 22.26 -5.91
N MET A 363 16.40 21.61 -5.04
CA MET A 363 15.93 20.56 -4.14
C MET A 363 14.98 21.15 -3.10
N LEU A 364 13.78 20.55 -3.00
CA LEU A 364 12.71 20.97 -2.10
C LEU A 364 12.60 20.04 -0.90
N ILE A 365 12.65 18.73 -1.12
CA ILE A 365 12.60 17.76 -0.01
C ILE A 365 13.80 16.84 -0.15
N GLU A 366 14.62 16.83 0.88
CA GLU A 366 15.77 15.93 1.01
C GLU A 366 15.35 14.68 1.77
N ARG A 367 15.58 13.50 1.15
CA ARG A 367 15.29 12.19 1.75
C ARG A 367 16.51 11.30 1.81
N ARG A 368 16.55 10.46 2.83
CA ARG A 368 17.45 9.31 2.88
C ARG A 368 16.65 8.08 3.30
N GLY A 369 16.31 7.24 2.34
CA GLY A 369 15.37 6.17 2.54
C GLY A 369 13.98 6.72 2.90
N TYR A 370 13.50 6.43 4.10
CA TYR A 370 12.18 6.88 4.56
C TYR A 370 12.25 8.11 5.49
N GLU A 371 13.42 8.67 5.71
CA GLU A 371 13.63 9.86 6.54
C GLU A 371 13.59 11.12 5.68
N VAL A 372 12.71 12.06 6.01
CA VAL A 372 12.72 13.43 5.48
C VAL A 372 13.66 14.28 6.33
N ARG A 373 14.76 14.75 5.74
CA ARG A 373 15.79 15.56 6.43
C ARG A 373 15.54 17.05 6.33
N ARG A 374 14.94 17.47 5.21
CA ARG A 374 14.64 18.86 4.96
C ARG A 374 13.43 18.98 4.06
N ASN A 375 12.57 19.98 4.30
CA ASN A 375 11.43 20.32 3.47
C ASN A 375 11.40 21.84 3.26
N GLU A 376 11.56 22.27 2.01
CA GLU A 376 11.59 23.67 1.57
C GLU A 376 10.30 24.03 0.80
N ILE A 377 9.22 23.28 1.01
CA ILE A 377 7.89 23.63 0.49
C ILE A 377 7.15 24.42 1.57
N THR A 378 6.72 25.62 1.24
CA THR A 378 5.99 26.49 2.16
C THR A 378 4.66 26.91 1.53
N GLY A 379 3.55 26.59 2.20
CA GLY A 379 2.20 26.87 1.68
C GLY A 379 1.94 26.24 0.30
N GLY A 380 2.47 25.03 0.06
CA GLY A 380 2.31 24.32 -1.22
C GLY A 380 3.15 24.90 -2.37
N LYS A 381 4.16 25.74 -2.10
CA LYS A 381 4.99 26.40 -3.10
C LYS A 381 6.48 26.17 -2.86
N CYS A 382 7.24 26.22 -3.95
CA CYS A 382 8.69 26.24 -3.90
C CYS A 382 9.17 27.50 -3.17
N ARG A 383 9.96 27.34 -2.11
CA ARG A 383 10.54 28.44 -1.33
C ARG A 383 11.40 29.38 -2.18
N PHE A 384 12.02 28.89 -3.25
CA PHE A 384 13.02 29.62 -4.03
C PHE A 384 12.46 30.42 -5.18
N CYS A 385 11.34 29.95 -5.80
CA CYS A 385 10.76 30.61 -6.98
C CYS A 385 9.25 30.76 -6.93
N ALA A 386 8.62 30.41 -5.80
CA ALA A 386 7.19 30.48 -5.54
C ALA A 386 6.29 29.64 -6.49
N THR A 387 6.86 28.80 -7.36
CA THR A 387 6.11 27.89 -8.21
C THR A 387 5.26 26.94 -7.34
N PRO A 388 3.95 26.76 -7.63
CA PRO A 388 3.12 25.78 -6.94
C PRO A 388 3.67 24.36 -7.11
N ILE A 389 3.70 23.61 -6.03
CA ILE A 389 4.13 22.20 -6.02
C ILE A 389 2.90 21.34 -5.69
N PRO A 390 2.39 20.57 -6.65
CA PRO A 390 1.23 19.70 -6.43
C PRO A 390 1.45 18.70 -5.31
N GLY A 391 0.48 18.54 -4.41
CA GLY A 391 0.57 17.66 -3.24
C GLY A 391 -0.36 18.09 -2.10
N ILE A 392 -0.37 17.31 -1.04
CA ILE A 392 -1.02 17.61 0.24
C ILE A 392 0.09 17.80 1.28
N TRP A 393 0.28 19.05 1.72
CA TRP A 393 1.46 19.42 2.53
C TRP A 393 1.13 19.67 4.01
N SER A 394 -0.18 19.72 4.36
CA SER A 394 -0.69 19.93 5.73
C SER A 394 -2.07 19.29 5.92
#